data_4ca6a5b2210f4aa688edff081679c1a2
#
_entry.id   4ca6a5b2210f4aa688edff081679c1a2
#
_cell.length_a   1.000
_cell.length_b   1.000
_cell.length_c   1.000
_cell.angle_alpha   90.00
_cell.angle_beta   90.00
_cell.angle_gamma   90.00
#
_symmetry.space_group_name_H-M   'P 1'
#
loop_
_entity.id
_entity.type
_entity.pdbx_description
1 polymer ?
#
loop_
_entity_poly.entity_id
_entity_poly.type
_entity_poly.pdbx_seq_one_letter_code
_entity_poly.pdbx_strand_id
1 'polypeptide(L)'
;VKIHIELVTGFLGAGKTSFINSILSESIVEGERILVLQLEHGKKEIKLANNNNSFIVHKLYDIDELKEKLISLIRQYNPNRIIVEYNGTIKFNTILDVLNEKVYKECCKITTVFFVADGITLKQFIDNLGSFIVPFIQNANMIVVNNTDYCRKELLDQNINKIRNINPRAYILKVNNKYSVKSTLKEAKVLDNGYLKKLRIKVVNHFKTY
;
A
#
# COMPACT_ATOMS: atom_id res chain seq x y z
N VAL A 1 7.49 13.75 -15.49
CA VAL A 1 6.45 12.79 -15.04
C VAL A 1 6.64 12.50 -13.57
N LYS A 2 5.56 12.63 -12.76
CA LYS A 2 5.63 12.38 -11.31
C LYS A 2 5.74 10.88 -10.99
N ILE A 3 6.53 10.57 -9.98
CA ILE A 3 6.64 9.23 -9.40
C ILE A 3 5.34 8.91 -8.68
N HIS A 4 4.81 7.71 -8.88
CA HIS A 4 3.59 7.25 -8.22
C HIS A 4 3.92 6.70 -6.84
N ILE A 5 3.23 7.21 -5.81
CA ILE A 5 3.31 6.69 -4.44
C ILE A 5 2.04 5.90 -4.13
N GLU A 6 2.22 4.67 -3.68
CA GLU A 6 1.19 3.81 -3.14
C GLU A 6 1.42 3.64 -1.63
N LEU A 7 0.45 4.03 -0.82
CA LEU A 7 0.51 3.85 0.63
C LEU A 7 -0.19 2.55 1.03
N VAL A 8 0.50 1.69 1.74
CA VAL A 8 -0.08 0.48 2.34
C VAL A 8 -0.11 0.67 3.84
N THR A 9 -1.31 0.86 4.36
CA THR A 9 -1.57 1.20 5.77
C THR A 9 -2.36 0.10 6.47
N GLY A 10 -2.43 0.14 7.78
CA GLY A 10 -3.19 -0.82 8.61
C GLY A 10 -2.43 -1.18 9.88
N PHE A 11 -3.12 -1.82 10.82
CA PHE A 11 -2.51 -2.19 12.09
C PHE A 11 -1.46 -3.29 11.98
N LEU A 12 -0.64 -3.41 13.02
CA LEU A 12 0.35 -4.49 13.14
C LEU A 12 -0.37 -5.85 13.04
N GLY A 13 0.20 -6.77 12.27
CA GLY A 13 -0.36 -8.11 12.08
C GLY A 13 -1.50 -8.21 11.06
N ALA A 14 -2.07 -7.12 10.55
CA ALA A 14 -3.16 -7.13 9.57
C ALA A 14 -2.79 -7.77 8.21
N GLY A 15 -1.49 -7.97 7.91
CA GLY A 15 -1.02 -8.61 6.69
C GLY A 15 -0.50 -7.67 5.62
N LYS A 16 -0.11 -6.44 5.97
CA LYS A 16 0.45 -5.42 5.05
C LYS A 16 1.61 -5.96 4.20
N THR A 17 2.63 -6.50 4.83
CA THR A 17 3.81 -7.06 4.14
C THR A 17 3.44 -8.20 3.19
N SER A 18 2.47 -9.06 3.55
CA SER A 18 1.96 -10.10 2.65
C SER A 18 1.22 -9.50 1.45
N PHE A 19 0.46 -8.44 1.68
CA PHE A 19 -0.24 -7.71 0.63
C PHE A 19 0.75 -7.03 -0.32
N ILE A 20 1.79 -6.36 0.20
CA ILE A 20 2.86 -5.76 -0.61
C ILE A 20 3.55 -6.81 -1.48
N ASN A 21 3.94 -7.97 -0.91
CA ASN A 21 4.54 -9.06 -1.68
C ASN A 21 3.62 -9.52 -2.82
N SER A 22 2.31 -9.58 -2.58
CA SER A 22 1.32 -9.96 -3.60
C SER A 22 1.15 -8.87 -4.67
N ILE A 23 1.14 -7.59 -4.29
CA ILE A 23 1.12 -6.47 -5.25
C ILE A 23 2.37 -6.51 -6.13
N LEU A 24 3.54 -6.66 -5.54
CA LEU A 24 4.80 -6.74 -6.29
C LEU A 24 4.77 -7.90 -7.29
N SER A 25 4.32 -9.08 -6.84
CA SER A 25 4.23 -10.26 -7.71
C SER A 25 3.28 -10.08 -8.89
N GLU A 26 2.14 -9.38 -8.72
CA GLU A 26 1.07 -9.33 -9.71
C GLU A 26 1.06 -8.04 -10.55
N SER A 27 1.73 -6.97 -10.09
CA SER A 27 1.65 -5.66 -10.75
C SER A 27 2.94 -5.18 -11.39
N ILE A 28 4.09 -5.80 -11.15
CA ILE A 28 5.36 -5.40 -11.77
C ILE A 28 5.30 -5.63 -13.28
N VAL A 29 5.76 -4.65 -14.05
CA VAL A 29 5.92 -4.75 -15.48
C VAL A 29 7.40 -4.58 -15.86
N GLU A 30 7.77 -5.08 -17.05
CA GLU A 30 9.13 -4.99 -17.56
C GLU A 30 9.66 -3.55 -17.58
N GLY A 31 10.89 -3.36 -17.08
CA GLY A 31 11.54 -2.05 -16.99
C GLY A 31 11.03 -1.15 -15.85
N GLU A 32 10.06 -1.59 -15.03
CA GLU A 32 9.61 -0.84 -13.87
C GLU A 32 10.64 -0.94 -12.73
N ARG A 33 11.01 0.21 -12.17
CA ARG A 33 11.86 0.32 -10.97
C ARG A 33 10.98 0.73 -9.80
N ILE A 34 10.96 -0.09 -8.75
CA ILE A 34 10.12 0.14 -7.58
C ILE A 34 11.01 0.33 -6.35
N LEU A 35 10.73 1.37 -5.58
CA LEU A 35 11.31 1.57 -4.26
C LEU A 35 10.24 1.24 -3.21
N VAL A 36 10.53 0.29 -2.33
CA VAL A 36 9.67 -0.04 -1.21
C VAL A 36 10.28 0.53 0.06
N LEU A 37 9.52 1.38 0.74
CA LEU A 37 9.91 2.02 1.99
C LEU A 37 9.11 1.39 3.14
N GLN A 38 9.81 0.76 4.08
CA GLN A 38 9.19 0.15 5.26
C GLN A 38 9.41 1.04 6.48
N LEU A 39 8.33 1.65 7.00
CA LEU A 39 8.30 2.36 8.26
C LEU A 39 7.76 1.49 9.41
N GLU A 40 7.63 0.21 9.17
CA GLU A 40 7.21 -0.77 10.16
C GLU A 40 8.16 -1.96 10.18
N HIS A 41 8.63 -2.32 11.36
CA HIS A 41 9.56 -3.42 11.56
C HIS A 41 8.81 -4.68 11.98
N GLY A 42 8.07 -5.26 11.03
CA GLY A 42 7.36 -6.54 11.24
C GLY A 42 8.29 -7.76 11.14
N LYS A 43 7.77 -8.92 11.59
CA LYS A 43 8.50 -10.20 11.52
C LYS A 43 8.66 -10.75 10.08
N LYS A 44 7.87 -10.26 9.13
CA LYS A 44 7.93 -10.70 7.73
C LYS A 44 8.79 -9.75 6.91
N GLU A 45 9.58 -10.35 6.02
CA GLU A 45 10.37 -9.61 5.06
C GLU A 45 9.60 -9.46 3.74
N ILE A 46 9.86 -8.36 3.04
CA ILE A 46 9.44 -8.20 1.66
C ILE A 46 10.41 -9.01 0.81
N LYS A 47 9.90 -10.08 0.19
CA LYS A 47 10.68 -11.01 -0.63
C LYS A 47 10.05 -11.14 -2.01
N LEU A 48 10.89 -11.19 -3.04
CA LEU A 48 10.48 -11.68 -4.36
C LEU A 48 10.58 -13.20 -4.42
N ALA A 49 9.62 -13.80 -5.10
CA ALA A 49 9.68 -15.19 -5.50
C ALA A 49 10.71 -15.46 -6.63
N ASN A 50 11.15 -14.42 -7.33
CA ASN A 50 12.12 -14.51 -8.45
C ASN A 50 13.17 -13.40 -8.32
N ASN A 51 14.42 -13.71 -8.67
CA ASN A 51 15.61 -12.82 -8.67
C ASN A 51 15.54 -11.63 -9.65
N ASN A 52 14.38 -11.01 -9.82
CA ASN A 52 14.26 -9.83 -10.65
C ASN A 52 14.65 -8.59 -9.84
N ASN A 53 15.71 -7.91 -10.22
CA ASN A 53 16.19 -6.64 -9.67
C ASN A 53 15.23 -5.45 -9.89
N SER A 54 13.92 -5.71 -10.00
CA SER A 54 12.93 -4.69 -10.33
C SER A 54 12.50 -3.83 -9.15
N PHE A 55 12.89 -4.20 -7.92
CA PHE A 55 12.60 -3.39 -6.75
C PHE A 55 13.71 -3.44 -5.70
N ILE A 56 13.74 -2.40 -4.88
CA ILE A 56 14.65 -2.23 -3.76
C ILE A 56 13.81 -1.96 -2.52
N VAL A 57 14.17 -2.61 -1.42
CA VAL A 57 13.54 -2.37 -0.11
C VAL A 57 14.49 -1.56 0.74
N HIS A 58 13.99 -0.45 1.27
CA HIS A 58 14.71 0.40 2.22
C HIS A 58 13.89 0.50 3.52
N LYS A 59 14.51 0.13 4.64
CA LYS A 59 13.89 0.22 5.96
C LYS A 59 14.19 1.59 6.55
N LEU A 60 13.16 2.22 7.09
CA LEU A 60 13.24 3.52 7.76
C LEU A 60 12.71 3.37 9.19
N TYR A 61 13.32 4.04 10.13
CA TYR A 61 12.92 3.94 11.54
C TYR A 61 11.58 4.63 11.80
N ASP A 62 11.38 5.81 11.21
CA ASP A 62 10.20 6.64 11.44
C ASP A 62 9.89 7.56 10.25
N ILE A 63 8.94 8.46 10.47
CA ILE A 63 8.50 9.44 9.49
C ILE A 63 9.51 10.58 9.28
N ASP A 64 10.31 10.91 10.29
CA ASP A 64 11.31 11.97 10.20
C ASP A 64 12.46 11.49 9.30
N GLU A 65 12.88 10.25 9.45
CA GLU A 65 13.86 9.64 8.55
C GLU A 65 13.34 9.56 7.10
N LEU A 66 12.03 9.26 6.91
CA LEU A 66 11.42 9.34 5.58
C LEU A 66 11.55 10.73 4.99
N LYS A 67 11.24 11.77 5.77
CA LYS A 67 11.33 13.16 5.36
C LYS A 67 12.76 13.55 4.97
N GLU A 68 13.74 13.11 5.72
CA GLU A 68 15.14 13.43 5.43
C GLU A 68 15.67 12.69 4.19
N LYS A 69 15.32 11.41 4.03
CA LYS A 69 15.95 10.52 3.06
C LYS A 69 15.21 10.37 1.73
N LEU A 70 13.91 10.70 1.66
CA LEU A 70 13.08 10.39 0.48
C LEU A 70 13.67 10.94 -0.82
N ILE A 71 14.13 12.20 -0.83
CA ILE A 71 14.71 12.82 -2.05
C ILE A 71 16.03 12.16 -2.43
N SER A 72 16.90 11.86 -1.46
CA SER A 72 18.17 11.17 -1.74
C SER A 72 17.94 9.76 -2.30
N LEU A 73 16.98 9.03 -1.74
CA LEU A 73 16.58 7.70 -2.23
C LEU A 73 15.97 7.76 -3.63
N ILE A 74 15.15 8.77 -3.92
CA ILE A 74 14.61 9.01 -5.26
C ILE A 74 15.74 9.26 -6.26
N ARG A 75 16.71 10.11 -5.92
CA ARG A 75 17.86 10.38 -6.79
C ARG A 75 18.74 9.14 -6.99
N GLN A 76 18.98 8.39 -5.93
CA GLN A 76 19.84 7.20 -5.97
C GLN A 76 19.23 6.07 -6.82
N TYR A 77 17.93 5.78 -6.65
CA TYR A 77 17.27 4.62 -7.26
C TYR A 77 16.45 4.97 -8.49
N ASN A 78 16.15 6.24 -8.71
CA ASN A 78 15.36 6.73 -9.84
C ASN A 78 14.09 5.89 -10.10
N PRO A 79 13.22 5.69 -9.09
CA PRO A 79 12.09 4.78 -9.19
C PRO A 79 11.00 5.33 -10.11
N ASN A 80 10.21 4.42 -10.69
CA ASN A 80 8.96 4.75 -11.39
C ASN A 80 7.77 4.78 -10.41
N ARG A 81 7.87 3.96 -9.35
CA ARG A 81 6.84 3.79 -8.32
C ARG A 81 7.50 3.60 -6.95
N ILE A 82 6.87 4.16 -5.93
CA ILE A 82 7.25 3.99 -4.54
C ILE A 82 6.08 3.34 -3.81
N ILE A 83 6.34 2.28 -3.06
CA ILE A 83 5.37 1.66 -2.14
C ILE A 83 5.84 1.98 -0.73
N VAL A 84 4.97 2.58 0.07
CA VAL A 84 5.28 2.90 1.47
C VAL A 84 4.45 2.01 2.39
N GLU A 85 5.11 1.15 3.16
CA GLU A 85 4.48 0.40 4.24
C GLU A 85 4.44 1.29 5.48
N TYR A 86 3.23 1.75 5.83
CA TYR A 86 3.03 2.71 6.90
C TYR A 86 2.30 2.08 8.09
N ASN A 87 2.83 2.32 9.28
CA ASN A 87 2.26 1.77 10.50
C ASN A 87 0.94 2.45 10.86
N GLY A 88 -0.11 1.64 11.04
CA GLY A 88 -1.43 2.11 11.47
C GLY A 88 -1.51 2.59 12.92
N THR A 89 -0.43 2.65 13.69
CA THR A 89 -0.37 3.23 15.03
C THR A 89 0.02 4.71 15.04
N ILE A 90 0.41 5.25 13.90
CA ILE A 90 0.74 6.67 13.72
C ILE A 90 -0.40 7.33 12.95
N LYS A 91 -0.78 8.56 13.31
CA LYS A 91 -1.90 9.28 12.66
C LYS A 91 -1.72 9.35 11.15
N PHE A 92 -2.79 9.07 10.40
CA PHE A 92 -2.75 9.07 8.93
C PHE A 92 -2.31 10.42 8.34
N ASN A 93 -2.74 11.53 8.94
CA ASN A 93 -2.38 12.86 8.45
C ASN A 93 -0.86 13.12 8.51
N THR A 94 -0.14 12.50 9.44
CA THR A 94 1.32 12.69 9.56
C THR A 94 2.05 12.31 8.26
N ILE A 95 1.74 11.16 7.65
CA ILE A 95 2.34 10.78 6.36
C ILE A 95 1.85 11.66 5.22
N LEU A 96 0.58 12.07 5.24
CA LEU A 96 0.04 12.97 4.23
C LEU A 96 0.71 14.34 4.28
N ASP A 97 0.93 14.91 5.47
CA ASP A 97 1.56 16.21 5.65
C ASP A 97 2.98 16.20 5.08
N VAL A 98 3.77 15.16 5.38
CA VAL A 98 5.11 15.00 4.78
C VAL A 98 5.02 14.90 3.26
N LEU A 99 4.24 13.99 2.70
CA LEU A 99 4.17 13.79 1.25
C LEU A 99 3.50 14.95 0.51
N ASN A 100 2.81 15.85 1.22
CA ASN A 100 2.22 17.06 0.71
C ASN A 100 3.16 18.27 0.74
N GLU A 101 4.34 18.18 1.31
CA GLU A 101 5.33 19.24 1.22
C GLU A 101 5.70 19.54 -0.25
N LYS A 102 5.98 20.80 -0.55
CA LYS A 102 6.22 21.28 -1.93
C LYS A 102 7.27 20.44 -2.65
N VAL A 103 8.38 20.14 -1.97
CA VAL A 103 9.50 19.38 -2.52
C VAL A 103 9.09 17.99 -3.03
N TYR A 104 8.19 17.30 -2.30
CA TYR A 104 7.70 15.98 -2.71
C TYR A 104 6.60 16.06 -3.75
N LYS A 105 5.68 17.05 -3.64
CA LYS A 105 4.63 17.28 -4.64
C LYS A 105 5.16 17.62 -6.04
N GLU A 106 6.35 18.19 -6.15
CA GLU A 106 6.96 18.46 -7.43
C GLU A 106 7.36 17.19 -8.17
N CYS A 107 7.92 16.20 -7.47
CA CYS A 107 8.43 14.95 -8.07
C CYS A 107 7.53 13.73 -7.90
N CYS A 108 6.61 13.74 -6.94
CA CYS A 108 5.78 12.59 -6.58
C CYS A 108 4.29 12.93 -6.56
N LYS A 109 3.46 11.91 -6.59
CA LYS A 109 2.02 11.99 -6.29
C LYS A 109 1.53 10.70 -5.63
N ILE A 110 0.71 10.84 -4.60
CA ILE A 110 -0.02 9.71 -4.03
C ILE A 110 -1.09 9.30 -5.06
N THR A 111 -1.05 8.05 -5.49
CA THR A 111 -1.99 7.51 -6.48
C THR A 111 -2.98 6.54 -5.88
N THR A 112 -2.57 5.81 -4.86
CA THR A 112 -3.40 4.78 -4.24
C THR A 112 -3.08 4.68 -2.76
N VAL A 113 -4.13 4.60 -1.96
CA VAL A 113 -4.06 4.28 -0.54
C VAL A 113 -4.76 2.95 -0.32
N PHE A 114 -4.02 1.98 0.19
CA PHE A 114 -4.51 0.69 0.62
C PHE A 114 -4.62 0.68 2.14
N PHE A 115 -5.77 0.27 2.65
CA PHE A 115 -5.95 -0.02 4.07
C PHE A 115 -6.12 -1.52 4.26
N VAL A 116 -5.20 -2.17 4.96
CA VAL A 116 -5.23 -3.60 5.23
C VAL A 116 -5.71 -3.83 6.66
N ALA A 117 -6.79 -4.56 6.80
CA ALA A 117 -7.41 -4.87 8.08
C ALA A 117 -7.59 -6.37 8.27
N ASP A 118 -7.54 -6.82 9.51
CA ASP A 118 -7.91 -8.18 9.88
C ASP A 118 -9.41 -8.23 10.16
N GLY A 119 -10.14 -9.14 9.48
CA GLY A 119 -11.59 -9.25 9.61
C GLY A 119 -12.07 -9.62 11.02
N ILE A 120 -11.23 -10.26 11.81
CA ILE A 120 -11.59 -10.67 13.19
C ILE A 120 -11.54 -9.47 14.13
N THR A 121 -10.52 -8.60 14.01
CA THR A 121 -10.27 -7.52 14.96
C THR A 121 -10.78 -6.16 14.51
N LEU A 122 -11.14 -5.99 13.23
CA LEU A 122 -11.51 -4.70 12.63
C LEU A 122 -12.64 -4.01 13.37
N LYS A 123 -13.69 -4.75 13.76
CA LYS A 123 -14.83 -4.17 14.51
C LYS A 123 -14.38 -3.54 15.82
N GLN A 124 -13.54 -4.26 16.57
CA GLN A 124 -13.01 -3.77 17.84
C GLN A 124 -12.16 -2.50 17.65
N PHE A 125 -11.35 -2.45 16.60
CA PHE A 125 -10.58 -1.25 16.28
C PHE A 125 -11.47 -0.07 15.91
N ILE A 126 -12.51 -0.26 15.10
CA ILE A 126 -13.44 0.82 14.75
C ILE A 126 -14.20 1.30 16.00
N ASP A 127 -14.65 0.39 16.85
CA ASP A 127 -15.44 0.74 18.04
C ASP A 127 -14.59 1.41 19.13
N ASN A 128 -13.35 0.99 19.31
CA ASN A 128 -12.48 1.49 20.39
C ASN A 128 -11.57 2.65 19.95
N LEU A 129 -11.17 2.70 18.67
CA LEU A 129 -10.20 3.64 18.12
C LEU A 129 -10.79 4.39 16.91
N GLY A 130 -12.11 4.63 16.88
CA GLY A 130 -12.80 5.19 15.73
C GLY A 130 -12.20 6.50 15.22
N SER A 131 -11.94 7.46 16.12
CA SER A 131 -11.34 8.74 15.75
C SER A 131 -9.95 8.62 15.12
N PHE A 132 -9.24 7.54 15.41
CA PHE A 132 -7.92 7.25 14.89
C PHE A 132 -7.96 6.49 13.56
N ILE A 133 -8.82 5.45 13.45
CA ILE A 133 -8.89 4.56 12.29
C ILE A 133 -9.71 5.13 11.13
N VAL A 134 -10.73 5.93 11.43
CA VAL A 134 -11.62 6.52 10.42
C VAL A 134 -10.87 7.27 9.32
N PRO A 135 -9.85 8.10 9.59
CA PRO A 135 -9.08 8.75 8.53
C PRO A 135 -8.40 7.78 7.55
N PHE A 136 -7.93 6.62 8.02
CA PHE A 136 -7.35 5.60 7.13
C PHE A 136 -8.40 5.02 6.19
N ILE A 137 -9.58 4.68 6.74
CA ILE A 137 -10.70 4.12 5.96
C ILE A 137 -11.23 5.16 4.96
N GLN A 138 -11.41 6.42 5.38
CA GLN A 138 -11.94 7.50 4.53
C GLN A 138 -11.05 7.80 3.32
N ASN A 139 -9.73 7.71 3.50
CA ASN A 139 -8.77 8.02 2.44
C ASN A 139 -8.36 6.80 1.60
N ALA A 140 -8.82 5.60 1.96
CA ALA A 140 -8.47 4.40 1.21
C ALA A 140 -9.18 4.34 -0.14
N ASN A 141 -8.43 4.03 -1.20
CA ASN A 141 -8.99 3.65 -2.50
C ASN A 141 -9.41 2.18 -2.49
N MET A 142 -8.66 1.35 -1.76
CA MET A 142 -8.97 -0.06 -1.56
C MET A 142 -8.79 -0.44 -0.10
N ILE A 143 -9.76 -1.20 0.42
CA ILE A 143 -9.73 -1.77 1.76
C ILE A 143 -9.67 -3.28 1.64
N VAL A 144 -8.58 -3.85 2.15
CA VAL A 144 -8.35 -5.29 2.15
C VAL A 144 -8.75 -5.84 3.50
N VAL A 145 -9.79 -6.67 3.52
CA VAL A 145 -10.25 -7.37 4.73
C VAL A 145 -9.70 -8.78 4.69
N ASN A 146 -8.68 -9.02 5.51
CA ASN A 146 -7.94 -10.29 5.57
C ASN A 146 -8.60 -11.26 6.57
N ASN A 147 -8.23 -12.54 6.46
CA ASN A 147 -8.64 -13.61 7.38
C ASN A 147 -10.18 -13.81 7.44
N THR A 148 -10.87 -13.62 6.31
CA THR A 148 -12.34 -13.71 6.28
C THR A 148 -12.86 -15.13 6.53
N ASP A 149 -12.06 -16.18 6.26
CA ASP A 149 -12.41 -17.58 6.59
C ASP A 149 -12.52 -17.85 8.10
N TYR A 150 -11.81 -17.05 8.90
CA TYR A 150 -11.83 -17.17 10.37
C TYR A 150 -12.83 -16.22 11.02
N CYS A 151 -13.54 -15.43 10.20
CA CYS A 151 -14.51 -14.45 10.65
C CYS A 151 -15.93 -15.03 10.57
N ARG A 152 -16.71 -14.94 11.65
CA ARG A 152 -18.13 -15.28 11.57
C ARG A 152 -18.82 -14.38 10.54
N LYS A 153 -19.74 -14.94 9.76
CA LYS A 153 -20.42 -14.22 8.67
C LYS A 153 -21.05 -12.91 9.14
N GLU A 154 -21.75 -12.95 10.27
CA GLU A 154 -22.41 -11.76 10.85
C GLU A 154 -21.41 -10.67 11.20
N LEU A 155 -20.25 -11.03 11.76
CA LEU A 155 -19.18 -10.09 12.07
C LEU A 155 -18.57 -9.50 10.80
N LEU A 156 -18.35 -10.33 9.78
CA LEU A 156 -17.84 -9.87 8.50
C LEU A 156 -18.80 -8.87 7.84
N ASP A 157 -20.10 -9.17 7.83
CA ASP A 157 -21.13 -8.30 7.26
C ASP A 157 -21.20 -6.97 8.03
N GLN A 158 -21.11 -6.99 9.37
CA GLN A 158 -21.02 -5.78 10.20
C GLN A 158 -19.79 -4.95 9.85
N ASN A 159 -18.62 -5.58 9.70
CA ASN A 159 -17.38 -4.91 9.29
C ASN A 159 -17.53 -4.22 7.94
N ILE A 160 -18.05 -4.93 6.94
CA ILE A 160 -18.28 -4.41 5.60
C ILE A 160 -19.24 -3.22 5.60
N ASN A 161 -20.35 -3.33 6.35
CA ASN A 161 -21.32 -2.25 6.48
C ASN A 161 -20.70 -1.02 7.15
N LYS A 162 -19.92 -1.19 8.23
CA LYS A 162 -19.20 -0.08 8.86
C LYS A 162 -18.24 0.60 7.90
N ILE A 163 -17.43 -0.19 7.15
CA ILE A 163 -16.52 0.36 6.13
C ILE A 163 -17.34 1.16 5.09
N ARG A 164 -18.41 0.62 4.54
CA ARG A 164 -19.24 1.29 3.53
C ARG A 164 -19.87 2.58 4.03
N ASN A 165 -20.27 2.63 5.30
CA ASN A 165 -20.80 3.85 5.93
C ASN A 165 -19.72 4.94 6.05
N ILE A 166 -18.46 4.56 6.28
CA ILE A 166 -17.34 5.50 6.40
C ILE A 166 -16.81 5.91 5.02
N ASN A 167 -16.66 4.94 4.10
CA ASN A 167 -16.15 5.17 2.75
C ASN A 167 -16.90 4.32 1.72
N PRO A 168 -18.01 4.81 1.15
CA PRO A 168 -18.78 4.09 0.15
C PRO A 168 -18.06 3.92 -1.19
N ARG A 169 -16.99 4.69 -1.45
CA ARG A 169 -16.24 4.67 -2.71
C ARG A 169 -15.08 3.67 -2.72
N ALA A 170 -14.63 3.24 -1.56
CA ALA A 170 -13.51 2.29 -1.49
C ALA A 170 -13.88 0.95 -2.11
N TYR A 171 -12.97 0.40 -2.91
CA TYR A 171 -13.07 -1.00 -3.31
C TYR A 171 -12.77 -1.91 -2.12
N ILE A 172 -13.68 -2.82 -1.78
CA ILE A 172 -13.47 -3.76 -0.66
C ILE A 172 -13.06 -5.10 -1.22
N LEU A 173 -11.82 -5.51 -0.93
CA LEU A 173 -11.26 -6.80 -1.27
C LEU A 173 -11.35 -7.72 -0.06
N LYS A 174 -12.16 -8.77 -0.14
CA LYS A 174 -12.23 -9.83 0.88
C LYS A 174 -11.19 -10.89 0.56
N VAL A 175 -10.36 -11.22 1.52
CA VAL A 175 -9.28 -12.20 1.39
C VAL A 175 -9.46 -13.27 2.43
N ASN A 176 -9.61 -14.51 2.00
CA ASN A 176 -9.90 -15.65 2.86
C ASN A 176 -8.85 -15.81 3.94
N ASN A 177 -7.58 -15.83 3.54
CA ASN A 177 -6.45 -15.91 4.46
C ASN A 177 -5.19 -15.33 3.82
N LYS A 178 -4.13 -15.19 4.61
CA LYS A 178 -2.85 -14.59 4.18
C LYS A 178 -2.18 -15.28 2.98
N TYR A 179 -2.56 -16.51 2.65
CA TYR A 179 -1.99 -17.26 1.52
C TYR A 179 -2.78 -17.03 0.22
N SER A 180 -4.04 -16.61 0.32
CA SER A 180 -4.91 -16.38 -0.83
C SER A 180 -4.87 -14.93 -1.36
N VAL A 181 -4.11 -14.04 -0.74
CA VAL A 181 -4.03 -12.62 -1.15
C VAL A 181 -3.68 -12.48 -2.64
N LYS A 182 -2.68 -13.22 -3.09
CA LYS A 182 -2.20 -13.18 -4.48
C LYS A 182 -3.27 -13.65 -5.47
N SER A 183 -3.89 -14.79 -5.24
CA SER A 183 -4.96 -15.32 -6.10
C SER A 183 -6.18 -14.40 -6.14
N THR A 184 -6.58 -13.89 -4.98
CA THR A 184 -7.70 -12.94 -4.87
C THR A 184 -7.45 -11.65 -5.64
N LEU A 185 -6.24 -11.08 -5.56
CA LEU A 185 -5.86 -9.89 -6.34
C LEU A 185 -5.90 -10.16 -7.86
N LYS A 186 -5.41 -11.33 -8.28
CA LYS A 186 -5.40 -11.74 -9.68
C LYS A 186 -6.82 -11.91 -10.23
N GLU A 187 -7.69 -12.56 -9.48
CA GLU A 187 -9.09 -12.78 -9.85
C GLU A 187 -9.88 -11.47 -9.90
N ALA A 188 -9.64 -10.57 -8.93
CA ALA A 188 -10.31 -9.28 -8.87
C ALA A 188 -9.91 -8.31 -10.00
N LYS A 189 -8.78 -8.54 -10.68
CA LYS A 189 -8.23 -7.71 -11.79
C LYS A 189 -8.13 -6.21 -11.44
N VAL A 190 -7.89 -5.90 -10.17
CA VAL A 190 -7.87 -4.52 -9.66
C VAL A 190 -6.50 -3.86 -9.78
N LEU A 191 -5.46 -4.61 -10.10
CA LEU A 191 -4.10 -4.10 -10.25
C LEU A 191 -3.82 -3.71 -11.70
N ASP A 192 -3.24 -2.52 -11.89
CA ASP A 192 -2.79 -2.09 -13.21
C ASP A 192 -1.46 -2.78 -13.58
N ASN A 193 -1.55 -3.76 -14.45
CA ASN A 193 -0.41 -4.44 -15.08
C ASN A 193 -0.55 -4.52 -16.61
N GLY A 194 -1.48 -3.75 -17.15
CA GLY A 194 -1.88 -3.77 -18.55
C GLY A 194 -0.91 -3.06 -19.50
N TYR A 195 -1.29 -3.02 -20.76
CA TYR A 195 -0.52 -2.39 -21.85
C TYR A 195 -0.23 -0.91 -21.61
N LEU A 196 -1.19 -0.17 -21.09
CA LEU A 196 -1.02 1.28 -20.79
C LEU A 196 0.06 1.52 -19.76
N LYS A 197 0.15 0.71 -18.72
CA LYS A 197 1.21 0.80 -17.73
C LYS A 197 2.58 0.52 -18.36
N LYS A 198 2.69 -0.54 -19.17
CA LYS A 198 3.94 -0.88 -19.88
C LYS A 198 4.39 0.26 -20.78
N LEU A 199 3.47 0.84 -21.55
CA LEU A 199 3.77 1.99 -22.41
C LEU A 199 4.24 3.19 -21.59
N ARG A 200 3.53 3.54 -20.50
CA ARG A 200 3.92 4.63 -19.60
C ARG A 200 5.34 4.44 -19.05
N ILE A 201 5.68 3.23 -18.57
CA ILE A 201 7.02 2.94 -18.03
C ILE A 201 8.09 3.10 -19.11
N LYS A 202 7.87 2.62 -20.34
CA LYS A 202 8.81 2.81 -21.46
C LYS A 202 9.02 4.30 -21.74
N VAL A 203 7.97 5.09 -21.84
CA VAL A 203 8.05 6.54 -22.08
C VAL A 203 8.81 7.24 -20.95
N VAL A 204 8.44 6.96 -19.69
CA VAL A 204 9.11 7.57 -18.51
C VAL A 204 10.61 7.23 -18.50
N ASN A 205 10.97 5.99 -18.77
CA ASN A 205 12.37 5.57 -18.78
C ASN A 205 13.16 6.23 -19.92
N HIS A 206 12.55 6.43 -21.07
CA HIS A 206 13.18 7.16 -22.18
C HIS A 206 13.55 8.60 -21.80
N PHE A 207 12.63 9.34 -21.17
CA PHE A 207 12.88 10.71 -20.71
C PHE A 207 13.79 10.82 -19.48
N LYS A 208 14.04 9.74 -18.75
CA LYS A 208 14.94 9.72 -17.58
C LYS A 208 16.40 9.42 -17.97
N THR A 209 16.67 9.02 -19.19
CA THR A 209 18.02 8.72 -19.71
C THR A 209 18.73 9.94 -20.29
N TYR A 210 18.06 11.09 -20.33
CA TYR A 210 18.56 12.40 -20.69
C TYR A 210 18.45 13.35 -19.47
#